data_ccfeba3043dd13267b3b3a52f3247965
#
_entry.id   ccfeba3043dd13267b3b3a52f3247965
#
_cell.length_a   1.000
_cell.length_b   1.000
_cell.length_c   1.000
_cell.angle_alpha   90.00
_cell.angle_beta   90.00
_cell.angle_gamma   90.00
#
_symmetry.space_group_name_H-M   'P 1'
#
loop_
_entity.id
_entity.type
_entity.pdbx_description
1 polymer ?
#
loop_
_entity_poly.entity_id
_entity_poly.type
_entity_poly.pdbx_seq_one_letter_code
_entity_poly.pdbx_strand_id
1 'polypeptide(L)'
;SEEMSTSQKAEFCTLIYYPKEKILNLKKQKLITTQWYSQNLIYLLRLSRLMSYKYPQSELKNLLPKGYETIILELLTARPNDDTFQEVYFNTILNTLININSGTDFIIAFTKFIKKLAVAHLHIVGDIYDRGQRPDSIIDMLRQHHSVDIQWGNHDILWMGAMCGNEACIATIVRNCLSYNNTAVLEKGYAISLRS
;
A
#
# COMPACT_ATOMS: atom_id res chain seq x y z
N SER A 1 27.26 -11.32 -4.69
CA SER A 1 26.17 -10.47 -4.14
C SER A 1 26.08 -10.75 -2.64
N GLU A 2 26.44 -9.75 -1.83
CA GLU A 2 26.29 -9.86 -0.38
C GLU A 2 24.81 -10.06 -0.04
N GLU A 3 24.50 -11.15 0.65
CA GLU A 3 23.16 -11.37 1.18
C GLU A 3 22.90 -10.40 2.33
N MET A 4 21.71 -9.78 2.32
CA MET A 4 21.28 -8.93 3.43
C MET A 4 21.25 -9.72 4.74
N SER A 5 21.82 -9.16 5.80
CA SER A 5 21.69 -9.70 7.15
C SER A 5 20.21 -9.68 7.61
N THR A 6 19.88 -10.46 8.63
CA THR A 6 18.51 -10.48 9.19
C THR A 6 18.06 -9.09 9.64
N SER A 7 18.95 -8.31 10.24
CA SER A 7 18.68 -6.93 10.67
C SER A 7 18.39 -6.02 9.47
N GLN A 8 19.20 -6.09 8.41
CA GLN A 8 18.96 -5.32 7.18
C GLN A 8 17.65 -5.68 6.50
N LYS A 9 17.28 -6.96 6.48
CA LYS A 9 15.97 -7.40 5.97
C LYS A 9 14.81 -6.79 6.77
N ALA A 10 14.88 -6.79 8.10
CA ALA A 10 13.87 -6.19 8.96
C ALA A 10 13.74 -4.67 8.75
N GLU A 11 14.88 -3.97 8.65
CA GLU A 11 14.94 -2.54 8.34
C GLU A 11 14.32 -2.21 6.97
N PHE A 12 14.62 -3.02 5.97
CA PHE A 12 14.09 -2.87 4.62
C PHE A 12 12.59 -3.16 4.55
N CYS A 13 12.10 -4.19 5.25
CA CYS A 13 10.67 -4.44 5.41
C CYS A 13 9.96 -3.24 6.07
N THR A 14 10.55 -2.67 7.11
CA THR A 14 10.01 -1.47 7.76
C THR A 14 9.92 -0.29 6.78
N LEU A 15 10.92 -0.12 5.92
CA LEU A 15 10.88 0.90 4.87
C LEU A 15 9.74 0.67 3.87
N ILE A 16 9.48 -0.59 3.47
CA ILE A 16 8.40 -0.91 2.52
C ILE A 16 7.02 -0.66 3.14
N TYR A 17 6.79 -1.07 4.37
CA TYR A 17 5.48 -0.96 5.01
C TYR A 17 5.19 0.44 5.55
N TYR A 18 6.18 1.11 6.16
CA TYR A 18 6.07 2.40 6.84
C TYR A 18 7.10 3.43 6.30
N PRO A 19 7.11 3.73 4.97
CA PRO A 19 8.17 4.52 4.37
C PRO A 19 8.25 5.94 4.92
N LYS A 20 7.10 6.58 5.17
CA LYS A 20 7.05 7.97 5.65
C LYS A 20 7.62 8.09 7.06
N GLU A 21 7.17 7.24 7.97
CA GLU A 21 7.58 7.20 9.37
C GLU A 21 9.07 6.85 9.48
N LYS A 22 9.51 5.83 8.73
CA LYS A 22 10.91 5.41 8.70
C LYS A 22 11.83 6.53 8.21
N ILE A 23 11.48 7.15 7.09
CA ILE A 23 12.29 8.25 6.51
C ILE A 23 12.31 9.45 7.44
N LEU A 24 11.16 9.82 8.04
CA LEU A 24 11.09 10.93 8.99
C LEU A 24 12.01 10.69 10.21
N ASN A 25 11.99 9.48 10.74
CA ASN A 25 12.83 9.11 11.87
C ASN A 25 14.33 9.18 11.50
N LEU A 26 14.72 8.60 10.36
CA LEU A 26 16.10 8.64 9.88
C LEU A 26 16.58 10.06 9.57
N LYS A 27 15.69 10.94 9.04
CA LYS A 27 16.01 12.37 8.84
C LYS A 27 16.31 13.09 10.17
N LYS A 28 15.51 12.83 11.20
CA LYS A 28 15.77 13.39 12.55
C LYS A 28 17.12 12.95 13.12
N GLN A 29 17.53 11.73 12.83
CA GLN A 29 18.82 11.15 13.24
C GLN A 29 19.98 11.54 12.32
N LYS A 30 19.75 12.29 11.24
CA LYS A 30 20.74 12.66 10.21
C LYS A 30 21.42 11.44 9.56
N LEU A 31 20.72 10.33 9.45
CA LEU A 31 21.22 9.08 8.87
C LEU A 31 20.93 8.93 7.38
N ILE A 32 20.17 9.84 6.77
CA ILE A 32 19.88 9.82 5.34
C ILE A 32 21.02 10.48 4.58
N THR A 33 21.74 9.66 3.82
CA THR A 33 22.83 10.05 2.93
C THR A 33 22.50 9.67 1.49
N THR A 34 23.27 10.18 0.53
CA THR A 34 23.20 9.72 -0.88
C THR A 34 23.39 8.22 -0.98
N GLN A 35 24.33 7.67 -0.20
CA GLN A 35 24.59 6.24 -0.14
C GLN A 35 23.37 5.46 0.39
N TRP A 36 22.66 6.00 1.40
CA TRP A 36 21.44 5.39 1.91
C TRP A 36 20.35 5.32 0.82
N TYR A 37 20.15 6.41 0.06
CA TYR A 37 19.20 6.41 -1.07
C TYR A 37 19.59 5.38 -2.12
N SER A 38 20.84 5.36 -2.55
CA SER A 38 21.36 4.45 -3.57
C SER A 38 21.13 2.99 -3.16
N GLN A 39 21.54 2.62 -1.96
CA GLN A 39 21.42 1.25 -1.46
C GLN A 39 19.96 0.78 -1.40
N ASN A 40 19.08 1.60 -0.83
CA ASN A 40 17.67 1.23 -0.70
C ASN A 40 16.98 1.16 -2.07
N LEU A 41 17.29 2.05 -3.00
CA LEU A 41 16.71 2.00 -4.34
C LEU A 41 17.18 0.77 -5.14
N ILE A 42 18.44 0.35 -4.98
CA ILE A 42 18.93 -0.91 -5.56
C ILE A 42 18.12 -2.10 -5.01
N TYR A 43 17.88 -2.15 -3.71
CA TYR A 43 17.10 -3.23 -3.11
C TYR A 43 15.64 -3.21 -3.57
N LEU A 44 15.01 -2.03 -3.62
CA LEU A 44 13.65 -1.85 -4.12
C LEU A 44 13.54 -2.31 -5.59
N LEU A 45 14.53 -1.94 -6.42
CA LEU A 45 14.56 -2.34 -7.83
C LEU A 45 14.70 -3.86 -7.99
N ARG A 46 15.64 -4.49 -7.27
CA ARG A 46 15.84 -5.95 -7.32
C ARG A 46 14.57 -6.68 -6.90
N LEU A 47 13.94 -6.25 -5.80
CA LEU A 47 12.69 -6.85 -5.33
C LEU A 47 11.57 -6.65 -6.35
N SER A 48 11.42 -5.46 -6.90
CA SER A 48 10.40 -5.17 -7.92
C SER A 48 10.57 -6.01 -9.18
N ARG A 49 11.80 -6.18 -9.67
CA ARG A 49 12.09 -7.06 -10.81
C ARG A 49 11.66 -8.50 -10.53
N LEU A 50 12.01 -9.01 -9.35
CA LEU A 50 11.62 -10.37 -8.94
C LEU A 50 10.10 -10.53 -8.89
N MET A 51 9.40 -9.53 -8.34
CA MET A 51 7.95 -9.60 -8.15
C MET A 51 7.17 -9.29 -9.45
N SER A 52 7.71 -8.46 -10.32
CA SER A 52 7.07 -8.10 -11.59
C SER A 52 7.03 -9.24 -12.60
N TYR A 53 7.88 -10.27 -12.43
CA TYR A 53 7.96 -11.40 -13.35
C TYR A 53 6.63 -12.18 -13.50
N LYS A 54 5.79 -12.15 -12.49
CA LYS A 54 4.47 -12.81 -12.50
C LYS A 54 3.37 -12.02 -13.22
N TYR A 55 3.64 -10.77 -13.62
CA TYR A 55 2.65 -9.90 -14.23
C TYR A 55 2.86 -9.75 -15.74
N PRO A 56 1.80 -9.82 -16.57
CA PRO A 56 1.86 -9.38 -17.95
C PRO A 56 2.23 -7.88 -18.04
N GLN A 57 2.91 -7.48 -19.10
CA GLN A 57 3.34 -6.08 -19.27
C GLN A 57 2.17 -5.08 -19.26
N SER A 58 1.01 -5.47 -19.79
CA SER A 58 -0.20 -4.63 -19.79
C SER A 58 -0.71 -4.34 -18.38
N GLU A 59 -0.69 -5.33 -17.51
CA GLU A 59 -1.09 -5.17 -16.10
C GLU A 59 -0.04 -4.39 -15.32
N LEU A 60 1.24 -4.69 -15.53
CA LEU A 60 2.34 -4.01 -14.85
C LEU A 60 2.28 -2.49 -15.04
N LYS A 61 1.97 -2.02 -16.26
CA LYS A 61 1.80 -0.60 -16.54
C LYS A 61 0.73 0.08 -15.69
N ASN A 62 -0.37 -0.62 -15.41
CA ASN A 62 -1.47 -0.10 -14.58
C ASN A 62 -1.13 -0.02 -13.08
N LEU A 63 -0.13 -0.79 -12.65
CA LEU A 63 0.32 -0.81 -11.26
C LEU A 63 1.36 0.27 -10.96
N LEU A 64 2.00 0.84 -12.00
CA LEU A 64 3.05 1.84 -11.84
C LEU A 64 2.53 3.10 -11.12
N PRO A 65 3.35 3.71 -10.26
CA PRO A 65 2.96 4.92 -9.56
C PRO A 65 2.93 6.12 -10.50
N LYS A 66 1.86 6.90 -10.44
CA LYS A 66 1.66 8.10 -11.26
C LYS A 66 2.81 9.09 -11.08
N GLY A 67 3.31 9.58 -12.19
CA GLY A 67 4.44 10.53 -12.25
C GLY A 67 5.83 9.90 -12.25
N TYR A 68 5.91 8.58 -12.05
CA TYR A 68 7.18 7.84 -12.08
C TYR A 68 7.14 6.62 -13.04
N GLU A 69 6.08 6.52 -13.86
CA GLU A 69 5.81 5.35 -14.69
C GLU A 69 6.98 5.04 -15.63
N THR A 70 7.45 6.05 -16.36
CA THR A 70 8.53 5.90 -17.34
C THR A 70 9.83 5.48 -16.65
N ILE A 71 10.22 6.18 -15.60
CA ILE A 71 11.48 5.93 -14.88
C ILE A 71 11.48 4.50 -14.29
N ILE A 72 10.39 4.10 -13.63
CA ILE A 72 10.31 2.78 -13.02
C ILE A 72 10.27 1.69 -14.09
N LEU A 73 9.52 1.89 -15.19
CA LEU A 73 9.47 0.94 -16.30
C LEU A 73 10.86 0.75 -16.95
N GLU A 74 11.56 1.83 -17.22
CA GLU A 74 12.93 1.77 -17.75
C GLU A 74 13.88 1.02 -16.81
N LEU A 75 13.82 1.34 -15.52
CA LEU A 75 14.62 0.64 -14.50
C LEU A 75 14.30 -0.86 -14.42
N LEU A 76 13.03 -1.25 -14.60
CA LEU A 76 12.62 -2.65 -14.57
C LEU A 76 13.06 -3.41 -15.83
N THR A 77 13.02 -2.78 -17.01
CA THR A 77 13.29 -3.40 -18.31
C THR A 77 14.76 -3.37 -18.73
N ALA A 78 15.57 -2.52 -18.11
CA ALA A 78 17.00 -2.46 -18.36
C ALA A 78 17.66 -3.83 -18.12
N ARG A 79 18.35 -4.35 -19.15
CA ARG A 79 18.93 -5.72 -19.11
C ARG A 79 20.24 -5.75 -18.30
N PRO A 80 20.51 -6.83 -17.54
CA PRO A 80 21.69 -6.97 -16.67
C PRO A 80 23.05 -7.09 -17.40
N ASN A 81 23.08 -7.13 -18.74
CA ASN A 81 24.27 -7.54 -19.51
C ASN A 81 25.30 -6.42 -19.77
N ASP A 82 25.06 -5.20 -19.28
CA ASP A 82 25.99 -4.09 -19.39
C ASP A 82 26.16 -3.44 -18.01
N ASP A 83 26.86 -4.11 -17.11
CA ASP A 83 27.01 -3.72 -15.70
C ASP A 83 27.47 -2.27 -15.51
N THR A 84 28.34 -1.77 -16.38
CA THR A 84 28.86 -0.42 -16.33
C THR A 84 27.85 0.64 -16.80
N PHE A 85 27.09 0.40 -17.85
CA PHE A 85 26.11 1.36 -18.36
C PHE A 85 24.91 1.48 -17.43
N GLN A 86 24.45 0.37 -16.86
CA GLN A 86 23.34 0.37 -15.91
C GLN A 86 23.70 1.06 -14.61
N GLU A 87 24.90 0.86 -14.12
CA GLU A 87 25.37 1.52 -12.88
C GLU A 87 25.49 3.03 -13.09
N VAL A 88 26.02 3.48 -14.21
CA VAL A 88 26.11 4.89 -14.57
C VAL A 88 24.71 5.50 -14.75
N TYR A 89 23.83 4.83 -15.49
CA TYR A 89 22.47 5.30 -15.71
C TYR A 89 21.66 5.38 -14.41
N PHE A 90 21.73 4.34 -13.58
CA PHE A 90 21.08 4.30 -12.29
C PHE A 90 21.58 5.42 -11.37
N ASN A 91 22.91 5.62 -11.31
CA ASN A 91 23.51 6.70 -10.52
C ASN A 91 23.12 8.08 -11.05
N THR A 92 22.95 8.24 -12.36
CA THR A 92 22.49 9.49 -12.96
C THR A 92 21.05 9.80 -12.56
N ILE A 93 20.14 8.83 -12.63
CA ILE A 93 18.76 8.98 -12.15
C ILE A 93 18.73 9.32 -10.67
N LEU A 94 19.51 8.60 -9.85
CA LEU A 94 19.60 8.85 -8.42
C LEU A 94 20.08 10.26 -8.09
N ASN A 95 21.17 10.68 -8.69
CA ASN A 95 21.71 12.02 -8.48
C ASN A 95 20.71 13.08 -8.89
N THR A 96 20.01 12.89 -10.01
CA THR A 96 18.95 13.79 -10.46
C THR A 96 17.81 13.88 -9.43
N LEU A 97 17.29 12.75 -8.96
CA LEU A 97 16.22 12.70 -7.98
C LEU A 97 16.61 13.33 -6.63
N ILE A 98 17.86 13.15 -6.22
CA ILE A 98 18.39 13.75 -4.99
C ILE A 98 18.54 15.25 -5.17
N ASN A 99 19.10 15.71 -6.27
CA ASN A 99 19.33 17.13 -6.56
C ASN A 99 18.03 17.93 -6.63
N ILE A 100 16.94 17.35 -7.17
CA ILE A 100 15.61 17.98 -7.20
C ILE A 100 14.79 17.72 -5.91
N ASN A 101 15.41 17.18 -4.86
CA ASN A 101 14.80 16.88 -3.57
C ASN A 101 13.63 15.86 -3.63
N SER A 102 13.54 15.08 -4.70
CA SER A 102 12.45 14.12 -4.95
C SER A 102 12.77 12.67 -4.52
N GLY A 103 13.98 12.42 -4.00
CA GLY A 103 14.41 11.07 -3.62
C GLY A 103 13.50 10.40 -2.59
N THR A 104 12.99 11.17 -1.63
CA THR A 104 12.05 10.68 -0.63
C THR A 104 10.72 10.26 -1.26
N ASP A 105 10.15 11.11 -2.12
CA ASP A 105 8.86 10.84 -2.77
C ASP A 105 8.97 9.66 -3.74
N PHE A 106 10.10 9.55 -4.42
CA PHE A 106 10.39 8.41 -5.30
C PHE A 106 10.45 7.08 -4.51
N ILE A 107 11.16 7.03 -3.37
CA ILE A 107 11.16 5.84 -2.51
C ILE A 107 9.74 5.50 -2.04
N ILE A 108 8.96 6.49 -1.59
CA ILE A 108 7.58 6.26 -1.15
C ILE A 108 6.71 5.73 -2.30
N ALA A 109 6.85 6.28 -3.50
CA ALA A 109 6.14 5.79 -4.68
C ALA A 109 6.56 4.36 -5.03
N PHE A 110 7.85 4.07 -4.96
CA PHE A 110 8.39 2.75 -5.27
C PHE A 110 7.96 1.68 -4.24
N THR A 111 7.93 2.02 -2.94
CA THR A 111 7.41 1.12 -1.91
C THR A 111 5.92 0.82 -2.08
N LYS A 112 5.11 1.81 -2.51
CA LYS A 112 3.70 1.59 -2.87
C LYS A 112 3.56 0.64 -4.06
N PHE A 113 4.41 0.78 -5.06
CA PHE A 113 4.44 -0.12 -6.21
C PHE A 113 4.74 -1.56 -5.78
N ILE A 114 5.76 -1.77 -4.94
CA ILE A 114 6.09 -3.10 -4.40
C ILE A 114 4.89 -3.70 -3.65
N LYS A 115 4.20 -2.92 -2.82
CA LYS A 115 3.01 -3.41 -2.12
C LYS A 115 1.90 -3.84 -3.06
N LYS A 116 1.70 -3.14 -4.17
CA LYS A 116 0.75 -3.56 -5.22
C LYS A 116 1.20 -4.85 -5.91
N LEU A 117 2.50 -5.00 -6.19
CA LEU A 117 3.04 -6.22 -6.77
C LEU A 117 2.95 -7.42 -5.81
N ALA A 118 2.97 -7.19 -4.50
CA ALA A 118 2.93 -8.26 -3.50
C ALA A 118 1.60 -9.01 -3.51
N VAL A 119 0.49 -8.29 -3.70
CA VAL A 119 -0.87 -8.84 -3.69
C VAL A 119 -1.50 -8.61 -5.06
N ALA A 120 -1.46 -9.64 -5.90
CA ALA A 120 -2.04 -9.57 -7.25
C ALA A 120 -3.57 -9.46 -7.21
N HIS A 121 -4.20 -10.20 -6.31
CA HIS A 121 -5.64 -10.21 -6.09
C HIS A 121 -5.94 -10.38 -4.61
N LEU A 122 -6.86 -9.60 -4.08
CA LEU A 122 -7.29 -9.65 -2.69
C LEU A 122 -8.71 -10.18 -2.63
N HIS A 123 -8.89 -11.32 -1.98
CA HIS A 123 -10.19 -11.93 -1.72
C HIS A 123 -10.59 -11.70 -0.26
N ILE A 124 -11.72 -11.05 -0.04
CA ILE A 124 -12.27 -10.78 1.30
C ILE A 124 -13.40 -11.76 1.57
N VAL A 125 -13.29 -12.50 2.67
CA VAL A 125 -14.25 -13.57 3.02
C VAL A 125 -15.49 -13.08 3.76
N GLY A 126 -15.68 -11.77 3.89
CA GLY A 126 -16.89 -11.17 4.46
C GLY A 126 -16.76 -10.78 5.93
N ASP A 127 -17.91 -10.44 6.52
CA ASP A 127 -18.10 -9.94 7.88
C ASP A 127 -17.24 -8.71 8.22
N ILE A 128 -17.09 -7.81 7.23
CA ILE A 128 -16.41 -6.52 7.40
C ILE A 128 -17.14 -5.68 8.47
N TYR A 129 -18.46 -5.83 8.53
CA TYR A 129 -19.37 -5.08 9.41
C TYR A 129 -19.74 -5.82 10.68
N ASP A 130 -18.99 -6.84 11.13
CA ASP A 130 -19.35 -7.57 12.36
C ASP A 130 -19.15 -6.67 13.61
N ARG A 131 -17.94 -6.53 14.13
CA ARG A 131 -17.68 -5.79 15.39
C ARG A 131 -16.55 -4.79 15.27
N GLY A 132 -15.98 -4.62 14.09
CA GLY A 132 -14.91 -3.65 13.82
C GLY A 132 -15.40 -2.22 13.98
N GLN A 133 -14.53 -1.34 14.46
CA GLN A 133 -14.91 0.05 14.75
C GLN A 133 -15.01 0.94 13.52
N ARG A 134 -14.35 0.59 12.40
CA ARG A 134 -14.25 1.42 11.21
C ARG A 134 -14.38 0.60 9.92
N PRO A 135 -15.50 -0.12 9.71
CA PRO A 135 -15.75 -0.84 8.45
C PRO A 135 -15.80 0.10 7.23
N ASP A 136 -16.27 1.33 7.42
CA ASP A 136 -16.24 2.39 6.42
C ASP A 136 -14.82 2.62 5.86
N SER A 137 -13.82 2.76 6.74
CA SER A 137 -12.44 2.94 6.33
C SER A 137 -11.86 1.71 5.63
N ILE A 138 -12.28 0.51 6.03
CA ILE A 138 -11.87 -0.73 5.35
C ILE A 138 -12.43 -0.75 3.93
N ILE A 139 -13.72 -0.46 3.74
CA ILE A 139 -14.34 -0.40 2.40
C ILE A 139 -13.64 0.64 1.53
N ASP A 140 -13.33 1.84 2.05
CA ASP A 140 -12.62 2.87 1.31
C ASP A 140 -11.23 2.43 0.88
N MET A 141 -10.49 1.69 1.72
CA MET A 141 -9.21 1.10 1.36
C MET A 141 -9.34 0.02 0.29
N LEU A 142 -10.33 -0.86 0.41
CA LEU A 142 -10.60 -1.94 -0.55
C LEU A 142 -10.96 -1.38 -1.93
N ARG A 143 -11.73 -0.30 -2.00
CA ARG A 143 -12.06 0.39 -3.26
C ARG A 143 -10.84 0.97 -3.98
N GLN A 144 -9.75 1.23 -3.27
CA GLN A 144 -8.50 1.71 -3.84
C GLN A 144 -7.55 0.59 -4.26
N HIS A 145 -7.88 -0.66 -3.91
CA HIS A 145 -7.05 -1.80 -4.32
C HIS A 145 -7.27 -2.12 -5.80
N HIS A 146 -6.19 -2.44 -6.51
CA HIS A 146 -6.23 -2.64 -7.97
C HIS A 146 -7.02 -3.88 -8.42
N SER A 147 -7.13 -4.89 -7.56
CA SER A 147 -7.88 -6.11 -7.83
C SER A 147 -8.41 -6.68 -6.52
N VAL A 148 -9.72 -6.60 -6.31
CA VAL A 148 -10.38 -7.09 -5.09
C VAL A 148 -11.75 -7.64 -5.43
N ASP A 149 -12.11 -8.75 -4.80
CA ASP A 149 -13.47 -9.24 -4.72
C ASP A 149 -13.86 -9.49 -3.25
N ILE A 150 -15.15 -9.40 -2.98
CA ILE A 150 -15.69 -9.49 -1.63
C ILE A 150 -16.80 -10.51 -1.63
N GLN A 151 -16.64 -11.53 -0.81
CA GLN A 151 -17.74 -12.41 -0.41
C GLN A 151 -18.43 -11.78 0.81
N TRP A 152 -19.75 -11.64 0.77
CA TRP A 152 -20.50 -10.99 1.83
C TRP A 152 -20.86 -11.96 2.96
N GLY A 153 -20.49 -11.60 4.20
CA GLY A 153 -20.94 -12.29 5.40
C GLY A 153 -22.37 -11.88 5.80
N ASN A 154 -22.92 -12.55 6.80
CA ASN A 154 -24.27 -12.26 7.28
C ASN A 154 -24.41 -10.85 7.87
N HIS A 155 -23.38 -10.32 8.52
CA HIS A 155 -23.37 -8.95 9.02
C HIS A 155 -23.36 -7.94 7.87
N ASP A 156 -22.61 -8.19 6.81
CA ASP A 156 -22.56 -7.32 5.63
C ASP A 156 -23.92 -7.24 4.94
N ILE A 157 -24.62 -8.38 4.81
CA ILE A 157 -25.98 -8.44 4.23
C ILE A 157 -26.99 -7.61 5.04
N LEU A 158 -26.88 -7.62 6.37
CA LEU A 158 -27.74 -6.77 7.21
C LEU A 158 -27.52 -5.28 6.90
N TRP A 159 -26.27 -4.86 6.74
CA TRP A 159 -25.93 -3.48 6.38
C TRP A 159 -26.40 -3.12 4.97
N MET A 160 -26.29 -4.04 4.01
CA MET A 160 -26.83 -3.85 2.67
C MET A 160 -28.36 -3.70 2.69
N GLY A 161 -29.07 -4.54 3.46
CA GLY A 161 -30.51 -4.44 3.66
C GLY A 161 -30.91 -3.10 4.29
N ALA A 162 -30.17 -2.63 5.27
CA ALA A 162 -30.43 -1.32 5.88
C ALA A 162 -30.20 -0.16 4.90
N MET A 163 -29.17 -0.22 4.07
CA MET A 163 -28.91 0.75 3.02
C MET A 163 -30.05 0.80 1.99
N CYS A 164 -30.73 -0.32 1.76
CA CYS A 164 -31.92 -0.40 0.91
C CYS A 164 -33.23 0.05 1.62
N GLY A 165 -33.13 0.53 2.86
CA GLY A 165 -34.29 1.03 3.62
C GLY A 165 -35.10 -0.04 4.35
N ASN A 166 -34.56 -1.27 4.52
CA ASN A 166 -35.25 -2.31 5.26
C ASN A 166 -35.22 -2.03 6.76
N GLU A 167 -36.36 -1.71 7.35
CA GLU A 167 -36.50 -1.31 8.76
C GLU A 167 -36.04 -2.40 9.74
N ALA A 168 -36.29 -3.67 9.44
CA ALA A 168 -35.89 -4.80 10.28
C ALA A 168 -34.34 -4.92 10.32
N CYS A 169 -33.68 -4.70 9.17
CA CYS A 169 -32.23 -4.66 9.11
C CYS A 169 -31.68 -3.47 9.89
N ILE A 170 -32.27 -2.29 9.74
CA ILE A 170 -31.86 -1.07 10.48
C ILE A 170 -31.98 -1.32 11.98
N ALA A 171 -33.13 -1.80 12.47
CA ALA A 171 -33.34 -2.10 13.89
C ALA A 171 -32.33 -3.13 14.42
N THR A 172 -32.03 -4.17 13.61
CA THR A 172 -31.07 -5.20 13.98
C THR A 172 -29.66 -4.64 14.09
N ILE A 173 -29.23 -3.78 13.18
CA ILE A 173 -27.90 -3.13 13.22
C ILE A 173 -27.79 -2.23 14.44
N VAL A 174 -28.78 -1.37 14.69
CA VAL A 174 -28.77 -0.48 15.86
C VAL A 174 -28.72 -1.31 17.16
N ARG A 175 -29.53 -2.34 17.28
CA ARG A 175 -29.50 -3.27 18.42
C ARG A 175 -28.12 -3.90 18.60
N ASN A 176 -27.50 -4.38 17.52
CA ASN A 176 -26.18 -4.99 17.57
C ASN A 176 -25.12 -3.97 18.00
N CYS A 177 -25.12 -2.77 17.41
CA CYS A 177 -24.19 -1.71 17.79
C CYS A 177 -24.30 -1.33 19.28
N LEU A 178 -25.51 -1.25 19.82
CA LEU A 178 -25.75 -1.00 21.24
C LEU A 178 -25.28 -2.16 22.13
N SER A 179 -25.64 -3.40 21.75
CA SER A 179 -25.30 -4.59 22.54
C SER A 179 -23.80 -4.85 22.65
N TYR A 180 -23.05 -4.53 21.60
CA TYR A 180 -21.59 -4.71 21.56
C TYR A 180 -20.80 -3.43 21.85
N ASN A 181 -21.48 -2.36 22.31
CA ASN A 181 -20.86 -1.06 22.56
C ASN A 181 -20.04 -0.52 21.37
N ASN A 182 -20.57 -0.68 20.16
CA ASN A 182 -19.94 -0.29 18.91
C ASN A 182 -20.70 0.84 18.18
N THR A 183 -21.26 1.78 18.92
CA THR A 183 -22.02 2.92 18.38
C THR A 183 -21.16 3.86 17.53
N ALA A 184 -19.84 3.83 17.74
CA ALA A 184 -18.88 4.63 16.96
C ALA A 184 -18.96 4.36 15.44
N VAL A 185 -19.36 3.17 15.03
CA VAL A 185 -19.58 2.85 13.61
C VAL A 185 -20.68 3.74 13.04
N LEU A 186 -21.82 3.86 13.74
CA LEU A 186 -22.94 4.68 13.32
C LEU A 186 -22.60 6.18 13.40
N GLU A 187 -22.04 6.63 14.51
CA GLU A 187 -21.78 8.05 14.77
C GLU A 187 -20.62 8.60 13.91
N LYS A 188 -19.48 7.91 13.88
CA LYS A 188 -18.26 8.38 13.18
C LYS A 188 -18.18 7.90 11.74
N GLY A 189 -18.67 6.70 11.46
CA GLY A 189 -18.62 6.11 10.12
C GLY A 189 -19.71 6.67 9.20
N TYR A 190 -20.92 6.86 9.75
CA TYR A 190 -22.10 7.22 8.97
C TYR A 190 -22.83 8.49 9.44
N ALA A 191 -22.27 9.21 10.39
CA ALA A 191 -22.82 10.44 10.96
C ALA A 191 -24.27 10.29 11.51
N ILE A 192 -24.63 9.09 11.98
CA ILE A 192 -25.93 8.80 12.56
C ILE A 192 -25.85 9.02 14.06
N SER A 193 -26.50 10.09 14.56
CA SER A 193 -26.55 10.36 15.99
C SER A 193 -27.58 9.45 16.68
N LEU A 194 -27.14 8.75 17.73
CA LEU A 194 -28.01 7.96 18.61
C LEU A 194 -28.43 8.74 19.86
N ARG A 195 -28.03 10.01 19.96
CA ARG A 195 -28.41 10.89 21.07
C ARG A 195 -29.66 11.68 20.69
N SER A 196 -30.69 11.56 21.52
CA SER A 196 -31.90 12.39 21.47
C SER A 196 -31.64 13.75 22.08
#